data_7cbae6b73d68d7b7afefc6b155650dd0
#
_entry.id   7cbae6b73d68d7b7afefc6b155650dd0
#
_cell.length_a   1.000
_cell.length_b   1.000
_cell.length_c   1.000
_cell.angle_alpha   90.00
_cell.angle_beta   90.00
_cell.angle_gamma   90.00
#
_symmetry.space_group_name_H-M   'P 1'
#
loop_
_entity.id
_entity.type
_entity.pdbx_description
1 polymer ?
#
loop_
_entity_poly.entity_id
_entity_poly.type
_entity_poly.pdbx_seq_one_letter_code
_entity_poly.pdbx_strand_id
1 'polypeptide(L)'
;MYSPIRFRKAFNLIQIDEDRIFDIIRDRKPRSIALNGPEPLLPKIQKVSEKIENEFNIISYIIGDKSWGSCDLNTHAAEMLGADILFNVGHTITIENFGEKVFMINAFDTIRFDNVALKCATELKGRFKTISLVTDSQHLHQIDTVRKIFEDNGFVVVKGKGKGQLNDTQVFGCEFHPLHNIKSEIEAFIFLGQSRFHSIGIALSTEKPTFMLDPYFEEFLQINNEAEVVKKRAILSVYKALDARTLGIIIGLKEGQFANIKALEFKKELSKLGINTQLIALTEISNEKLENFREIDAFIQVACPRLGTDNYFSKPVLSVPQGLALIKLLKKEPIEEFFKIQHWL
;
A
#
# COMPACT_ATOMS: atom_id res chain seq x y z
N MET A 1 -14.32 -5.26 14.03
CA MET A 1 -13.59 -6.30 14.80
C MET A 1 -13.89 -7.66 14.15
N TYR A 2 -12.88 -8.32 13.57
CA TYR A 2 -13.08 -9.63 12.94
C TYR A 2 -13.27 -10.70 14.03
N SER A 3 -14.21 -11.63 13.81
CA SER A 3 -14.39 -12.77 14.69
C SER A 3 -13.11 -13.65 14.67
N PRO A 4 -12.61 -14.12 15.83
CA PRO A 4 -11.39 -14.95 15.92
C PRO A 4 -11.43 -16.21 15.05
N ILE A 5 -12.63 -16.77 14.81
CA ILE A 5 -12.82 -17.99 14.00
C ILE A 5 -12.59 -17.69 12.51
N ARG A 6 -13.03 -16.53 12.02
CA ARG A 6 -12.85 -16.12 10.60
C ARG A 6 -11.40 -15.75 10.32
N PHE A 7 -10.72 -15.11 11.27
CA PHE A 7 -9.29 -14.81 11.16
C PHE A 7 -8.46 -16.09 11.00
N ARG A 8 -8.76 -17.15 11.76
CA ARG A 8 -8.12 -18.47 11.62
C ARG A 8 -8.39 -19.12 10.26
N LYS A 9 -9.60 -19.00 9.71
CA LYS A 9 -9.95 -19.55 8.37
C LYS A 9 -9.18 -18.81 7.27
N ALA A 10 -9.15 -17.48 7.31
CA ALA A 10 -8.38 -16.65 6.38
C ALA A 10 -6.89 -17.00 6.40
N PHE A 11 -6.32 -17.12 7.59
CA PHE A 11 -4.92 -17.45 7.77
C PHE A 11 -4.50 -18.78 7.10
N ASN A 12 -5.35 -19.81 7.13
CA ASN A 12 -5.04 -21.10 6.53
C ASN A 12 -5.02 -21.08 5.00
N LEU A 13 -5.66 -20.10 4.36
CA LEU A 13 -5.76 -20.00 2.90
C LEU A 13 -4.56 -19.29 2.27
N ILE A 14 -3.77 -18.55 3.05
CA ILE A 14 -2.55 -17.92 2.53
C ILE A 14 -1.43 -18.96 2.43
N GLN A 15 -0.79 -19.07 1.28
CA GLN A 15 0.33 -19.96 1.00
C GLN A 15 1.57 -19.12 0.65
N ILE A 16 2.70 -19.48 1.27
CA ILE A 16 4.01 -18.92 0.94
C ILE A 16 4.63 -19.79 -0.14
N ASP A 17 5.28 -19.17 -1.12
CA ASP A 17 6.06 -19.86 -2.17
C ASP A 17 7.37 -20.41 -1.58
N GLU A 18 7.24 -21.51 -0.81
CA GLU A 18 8.36 -22.17 -0.15
C GLU A 18 9.34 -22.77 -1.17
N ASP A 19 8.84 -23.29 -2.31
CA ASP A 19 9.67 -23.90 -3.34
C ASP A 19 10.67 -22.89 -3.89
N ARG A 20 10.23 -21.66 -4.12
CA ARG A 20 11.11 -20.58 -4.57
C ARG A 20 12.20 -20.25 -3.55
N ILE A 21 11.89 -20.26 -2.26
CA ILE A 21 12.88 -20.07 -1.19
C ILE A 21 13.93 -21.19 -1.22
N PHE A 22 13.47 -22.44 -1.28
CA PHE A 22 14.35 -23.60 -1.25
C PHE A 22 15.24 -23.67 -2.50
N ASP A 23 14.72 -23.32 -3.67
CA ASP A 23 15.51 -23.26 -4.91
C ASP A 23 16.63 -22.21 -4.83
N ILE A 24 16.32 -21.03 -4.28
CA ILE A 24 17.33 -19.98 -4.07
C ILE A 24 18.39 -20.45 -3.07
N ILE A 25 18.02 -21.14 -1.99
CA ILE A 25 18.96 -21.67 -1.00
C ILE A 25 19.86 -22.73 -1.65
N ARG A 26 19.32 -23.64 -2.47
CA ARG A 26 20.11 -24.68 -3.17
C ARG A 26 21.10 -24.07 -4.17
N ASP A 27 20.69 -23.01 -4.87
CA ASP A 27 21.52 -22.31 -5.85
C ASP A 27 22.63 -21.49 -5.17
N ARG A 28 22.26 -20.66 -4.19
CA ARG A 28 23.15 -19.67 -3.58
C ARG A 28 23.98 -20.21 -2.42
N LYS A 29 23.54 -21.30 -1.79
CA LYS A 29 24.21 -21.98 -0.66
C LYS A 29 24.62 -21.01 0.47
N PRO A 30 23.69 -20.18 0.98
CA PRO A 30 23.98 -19.26 2.06
C PRO A 30 24.30 -20.01 3.36
N ARG A 31 25.05 -19.39 4.26
CA ARG A 31 25.28 -19.91 5.63
C ARG A 31 24.21 -19.45 6.60
N SER A 32 23.60 -18.31 6.28
CA SER A 32 22.52 -17.72 7.08
C SER A 32 21.55 -16.95 6.20
N ILE A 33 20.28 -16.93 6.62
CA ILE A 33 19.22 -16.16 5.97
C ILE A 33 18.43 -15.35 6.96
N ALA A 34 17.76 -14.31 6.51
CA ALA A 34 16.74 -13.60 7.24
C ALA A 34 15.39 -13.70 6.49
N LEU A 35 14.30 -13.85 7.24
CA LEU A 35 12.93 -13.87 6.75
C LEU A 35 12.20 -12.65 7.29
N ASN A 36 11.66 -11.82 6.41
CA ASN A 36 10.85 -10.65 6.72
C ASN A 36 9.46 -10.79 6.09
N GLY A 37 8.44 -10.24 6.73
CA GLY A 37 7.09 -10.21 6.16
C GLY A 37 6.07 -9.56 7.09
N PRO A 38 4.82 -9.35 6.61
CA PRO A 38 3.78 -8.73 7.43
C PRO A 38 3.46 -9.56 8.67
N GLU A 39 3.19 -8.87 9.79
CA GLU A 39 2.90 -9.50 11.10
C GLU A 39 1.91 -10.68 11.02
N PRO A 40 0.81 -10.63 10.23
CA PRO A 40 -0.10 -11.77 10.12
C PRO A 40 0.54 -13.03 9.52
N LEU A 41 1.64 -12.92 8.78
CA LEU A 41 2.33 -14.07 8.20
C LEU A 41 3.42 -14.65 9.12
N LEU A 42 3.83 -13.99 10.19
CA LEU A 42 4.91 -14.45 11.07
C LEU A 42 4.76 -15.90 11.55
N PRO A 43 3.57 -16.41 11.95
CA PRO A 43 3.44 -17.82 12.32
C PRO A 43 3.67 -18.81 11.18
N LYS A 44 3.46 -18.39 9.91
CA LYS A 44 3.80 -19.22 8.74
C LYS A 44 5.28 -19.10 8.41
N ILE A 45 5.83 -17.90 8.49
CA ILE A 45 7.27 -17.63 8.31
C ILE A 45 8.07 -18.44 9.32
N GLN A 46 7.61 -18.57 10.57
CA GLN A 46 8.24 -19.41 11.58
C GLN A 46 8.33 -20.87 11.13
N LYS A 47 7.24 -21.43 10.60
CA LYS A 47 7.25 -22.81 10.09
C LYS A 47 8.20 -23.00 8.90
N VAL A 48 8.27 -21.99 8.01
CA VAL A 48 9.23 -22.00 6.91
C VAL A 48 10.66 -21.96 7.44
N SER A 49 10.95 -21.11 8.42
CA SER A 49 12.25 -21.04 9.09
C SER A 49 12.67 -22.39 9.70
N GLU A 50 11.77 -23.04 10.44
CA GLU A 50 12.01 -24.38 11.02
C GLU A 50 12.34 -25.43 9.94
N LYS A 51 11.61 -25.42 8.81
CA LYS A 51 11.88 -26.32 7.67
C LYS A 51 13.27 -26.05 7.07
N ILE A 52 13.62 -24.78 6.88
CA ILE A 52 14.91 -24.38 6.32
C ILE A 52 16.07 -24.87 7.20
N GLU A 53 15.99 -24.64 8.51
CA GLU A 53 17.02 -25.12 9.45
C GLU A 53 17.16 -26.64 9.42
N ASN A 54 16.04 -27.37 9.40
CA ASN A 54 16.03 -28.83 9.38
C ASN A 54 16.53 -29.42 8.05
N GLU A 55 16.17 -28.82 6.88
CA GLU A 55 16.50 -29.36 5.56
C GLU A 55 17.93 -28.97 5.12
N PHE A 56 18.32 -27.72 5.38
CA PHE A 56 19.57 -27.17 4.84
C PHE A 56 20.67 -27.00 5.87
N ASN A 57 20.37 -27.16 7.16
CA ASN A 57 21.33 -26.99 8.27
C ASN A 57 22.04 -25.61 8.23
N ILE A 58 21.27 -24.55 7.98
CA ILE A 58 21.73 -23.15 7.96
C ILE A 58 20.98 -22.34 9.03
N ILE A 59 21.55 -21.20 9.41
CA ILE A 59 20.93 -20.29 10.39
C ILE A 59 19.79 -19.52 9.72
N SER A 60 18.61 -19.51 10.35
CA SER A 60 17.44 -18.77 9.88
C SER A 60 16.98 -17.75 10.93
N TYR A 61 17.07 -16.47 10.59
CA TYR A 61 16.59 -15.37 11.40
C TYR A 61 15.18 -14.97 10.99
N ILE A 62 14.27 -14.72 11.92
CA ILE A 62 12.95 -14.14 11.67
C ILE A 62 12.98 -12.70 12.15
N ILE A 63 12.78 -11.74 11.24
CA ILE A 63 12.64 -10.33 11.58
C ILE A 63 11.21 -10.10 12.05
N GLY A 64 11.03 -9.83 13.35
CA GLY A 64 9.70 -9.64 13.97
C GLY A 64 9.16 -8.21 13.91
N ASP A 65 9.92 -7.28 13.34
CA ASP A 65 9.48 -5.91 13.16
C ASP A 65 8.38 -5.80 12.10
N LYS A 66 7.61 -4.71 12.17
CA LYS A 66 6.54 -4.47 11.19
C LYS A 66 7.09 -4.35 9.78
N SER A 67 6.43 -5.02 8.85
CA SER A 67 6.64 -4.88 7.40
C SER A 67 5.33 -4.44 6.74
N TRP A 68 5.28 -3.19 6.30
CA TRP A 68 4.06 -2.56 5.79
C TRP A 68 3.85 -2.76 4.28
N GLY A 69 4.89 -3.13 3.55
CA GLY A 69 4.85 -3.29 2.11
C GLY A 69 6.22 -3.56 1.50
N SER A 70 6.31 -3.61 0.18
CA SER A 70 7.57 -3.69 -0.56
C SER A 70 8.53 -2.51 -0.32
N CYS A 71 8.05 -1.46 0.32
CA CYS A 71 8.83 -0.29 0.74
C CYS A 71 9.46 -0.43 2.14
N ASP A 72 9.31 -1.60 2.80
CA ASP A 72 9.70 -1.83 4.19
C ASP A 72 10.34 -3.22 4.32
N LEU A 73 11.54 -3.34 3.77
CA LEU A 73 12.24 -4.62 3.61
C LEU A 73 13.05 -5.03 4.84
N ASN A 74 13.30 -4.10 5.79
CA ASN A 74 14.15 -4.32 6.95
C ASN A 74 15.59 -4.79 6.58
N THR A 75 16.15 -4.25 5.49
CA THR A 75 17.50 -4.62 5.01
C THR A 75 18.57 -4.36 6.06
N HIS A 76 18.46 -3.25 6.79
CA HIS A 76 19.39 -2.92 7.86
C HIS A 76 19.41 -3.97 8.99
N ALA A 77 18.26 -4.51 9.37
CA ALA A 77 18.20 -5.60 10.36
C ALA A 77 18.91 -6.87 9.85
N ALA A 78 18.69 -7.23 8.59
CA ALA A 78 19.37 -8.36 7.97
C ALA A 78 20.90 -8.17 7.91
N GLU A 79 21.36 -6.94 7.61
CA GLU A 79 22.79 -6.58 7.61
C GLU A 79 23.40 -6.69 9.01
N MET A 80 22.73 -6.17 10.04
CA MET A 80 23.20 -6.28 11.44
C MET A 80 23.30 -7.73 11.92
N LEU A 81 22.41 -8.61 11.45
CA LEU A 81 22.43 -10.04 11.75
C LEU A 81 23.52 -10.78 10.95
N GLY A 82 24.12 -10.12 9.96
CA GLY A 82 25.10 -10.77 9.06
C GLY A 82 24.46 -11.84 8.17
N ALA A 83 23.16 -11.71 7.85
CA ALA A 83 22.48 -12.65 6.97
C ALA A 83 23.02 -12.55 5.53
N ASP A 84 23.30 -13.69 4.91
CA ASP A 84 23.78 -13.75 3.54
C ASP A 84 22.65 -13.41 2.54
N ILE A 85 21.41 -13.80 2.88
CA ILE A 85 20.19 -13.56 2.08
C ILE A 85 19.06 -13.07 2.97
N LEU A 86 18.28 -12.12 2.45
CA LEU A 86 17.01 -11.67 3.01
C LEU A 86 15.87 -12.09 2.08
N PHE A 87 14.92 -12.87 2.57
CA PHE A 87 13.67 -13.17 1.91
C PHE A 87 12.57 -12.26 2.44
N ASN A 88 12.01 -11.41 1.58
CA ASN A 88 10.84 -10.60 1.90
C ASN A 88 9.57 -11.32 1.43
N VAL A 89 8.79 -11.84 2.36
CA VAL A 89 7.61 -12.65 2.10
C VAL A 89 6.36 -11.78 1.99
N GLY A 90 5.65 -11.90 0.88
CA GLY A 90 4.47 -11.08 0.58
C GLY A 90 4.82 -9.69 0.05
N HIS A 91 3.79 -8.88 -0.24
CA HIS A 91 3.93 -7.54 -0.81
C HIS A 91 4.81 -7.50 -2.08
N THR A 92 4.72 -8.52 -2.92
CA THR A 92 5.59 -8.66 -4.09
C THR A 92 5.26 -7.63 -5.18
N ILE A 93 6.29 -7.31 -5.95
CA ILE A 93 6.29 -6.39 -7.07
C ILE A 93 6.92 -7.06 -8.29
N THR A 94 7.03 -6.37 -9.41
CA THR A 94 7.69 -6.91 -10.62
C THR A 94 9.18 -7.21 -10.42
N ILE A 95 9.81 -6.57 -9.44
CA ILE A 95 11.22 -6.80 -9.11
C ILE A 95 11.29 -8.01 -8.18
N GLU A 96 11.85 -9.11 -8.68
CA GLU A 96 11.95 -10.35 -7.91
C GLU A 96 13.09 -10.32 -6.87
N ASN A 97 14.13 -9.51 -7.12
CA ASN A 97 15.25 -9.36 -6.21
C ASN A 97 15.87 -7.96 -6.27
N PHE A 98 16.36 -7.50 -5.14
CA PHE A 98 17.12 -6.26 -5.02
C PHE A 98 18.61 -6.61 -4.82
N GLY A 99 19.39 -6.47 -5.90
CA GLY A 99 20.75 -6.93 -5.93
C GLY A 99 20.85 -8.45 -5.79
N GLU A 100 21.91 -8.92 -5.12
CA GLU A 100 22.19 -10.34 -4.96
C GLU A 100 21.67 -10.94 -3.66
N LYS A 101 21.20 -10.11 -2.72
CA LYS A 101 20.93 -10.52 -1.35
C LYS A 101 19.43 -10.48 -0.95
N VAL A 102 18.61 -9.67 -1.59
CA VAL A 102 17.21 -9.51 -1.19
C VAL A 102 16.29 -10.10 -2.24
N PHE A 103 15.48 -11.07 -1.86
CA PHE A 103 14.54 -11.76 -2.74
C PHE A 103 13.10 -11.56 -2.30
N MET A 104 12.24 -11.22 -3.25
CA MET A 104 10.80 -11.10 -3.02
C MET A 104 10.14 -12.46 -3.19
N ILE A 105 9.43 -12.91 -2.16
CA ILE A 105 8.75 -14.21 -2.12
C ILE A 105 7.25 -14.00 -2.09
N ASN A 106 6.55 -14.66 -3.02
CA ASN A 106 5.11 -14.56 -3.10
C ASN A 106 4.40 -15.20 -1.89
N ALA A 107 3.31 -14.56 -1.47
CA ALA A 107 2.33 -15.15 -0.57
C ALA A 107 0.97 -15.01 -1.23
N PHE A 108 0.35 -16.14 -1.57
CA PHE A 108 -0.90 -16.20 -2.32
C PHE A 108 -2.06 -16.47 -1.39
N ASP A 109 -3.18 -15.79 -1.58
CA ASP A 109 -4.44 -16.17 -0.97
C ASP A 109 -5.22 -17.09 -1.92
N THR A 110 -5.51 -18.30 -1.47
CA THR A 110 -6.20 -19.31 -2.26
C THR A 110 -7.73 -19.22 -2.18
N ILE A 111 -8.27 -18.22 -1.46
CA ILE A 111 -9.73 -18.01 -1.43
C ILE A 111 -10.23 -17.64 -2.81
N ARG A 112 -11.37 -18.22 -3.20
CA ARG A 112 -11.94 -18.00 -4.54
C ARG A 112 -12.89 -16.84 -4.56
N PHE A 113 -12.90 -16.10 -5.67
CA PHE A 113 -13.79 -14.96 -5.92
C PHE A 113 -15.04 -15.31 -6.72
N ASP A 114 -15.22 -16.56 -7.16
CA ASP A 114 -16.25 -16.96 -8.13
C ASP A 114 -17.65 -16.48 -7.73
N ASN A 115 -18.09 -16.76 -6.50
CA ASN A 115 -19.42 -16.43 -6.03
C ASN A 115 -19.64 -14.91 -5.96
N VAL A 116 -18.71 -14.19 -5.32
CA VAL A 116 -18.83 -12.74 -5.16
C VAL A 116 -18.68 -12.00 -6.49
N ALA A 117 -17.84 -12.49 -7.39
CA ALA A 117 -17.69 -11.96 -8.74
C ALA A 117 -18.95 -12.14 -9.57
N LEU A 118 -19.56 -13.32 -9.53
CA LEU A 118 -20.83 -13.59 -10.24
C LEU A 118 -21.97 -12.72 -9.68
N LYS A 119 -22.07 -12.59 -8.35
CA LYS A 119 -23.05 -11.73 -7.71
C LYS A 119 -22.87 -10.27 -8.14
N CYS A 120 -21.64 -9.76 -8.11
CA CYS A 120 -21.30 -8.39 -8.55
C CYS A 120 -21.61 -8.20 -10.03
N ALA A 121 -21.19 -9.11 -10.90
CA ALA A 121 -21.44 -9.04 -12.34
C ALA A 121 -22.95 -9.01 -12.64
N THR A 122 -23.74 -9.84 -11.95
CA THR A 122 -25.20 -9.89 -12.12
C THR A 122 -25.86 -8.56 -11.72
N GLU A 123 -25.45 -7.97 -10.60
CA GLU A 123 -26.06 -6.73 -10.09
C GLU A 123 -25.62 -5.49 -10.88
N LEU A 124 -24.39 -5.48 -11.39
CA LEU A 124 -23.87 -4.36 -12.18
C LEU A 124 -24.23 -4.42 -13.65
N LYS A 125 -24.82 -5.53 -14.12
CA LYS A 125 -25.26 -5.71 -15.51
C LYS A 125 -26.24 -4.62 -15.92
N GLY A 126 -25.97 -3.96 -17.06
CA GLY A 126 -26.77 -2.85 -17.55
C GLY A 126 -26.49 -1.49 -16.91
N ARG A 127 -25.70 -1.45 -15.84
CA ARG A 127 -25.23 -0.19 -15.23
C ARG A 127 -23.90 0.26 -15.82
N PHE A 128 -23.03 -0.69 -16.13
CA PHE A 128 -21.71 -0.47 -16.72
C PHE A 128 -21.49 -1.48 -17.84
N LYS A 129 -20.75 -1.07 -18.87
CA LYS A 129 -20.36 -1.94 -19.97
C LYS A 129 -18.86 -2.23 -19.93
N THR A 130 -18.05 -1.21 -19.68
CA THR A 130 -16.59 -1.31 -19.71
C THR A 130 -16.02 -1.15 -18.31
N ILE A 131 -15.35 -2.18 -17.83
CA ILE A 131 -14.77 -2.22 -16.47
C ILE A 131 -13.29 -2.59 -16.51
N SER A 132 -12.60 -2.37 -15.41
CA SER A 132 -11.27 -2.94 -15.18
C SER A 132 -11.22 -3.67 -13.84
N LEU A 133 -10.58 -4.84 -13.84
CA LEU A 133 -10.29 -5.60 -12.64
C LEU A 133 -8.90 -5.22 -12.15
N VAL A 134 -8.78 -5.00 -10.86
CA VAL A 134 -7.52 -4.60 -10.21
C VAL A 134 -7.38 -5.29 -8.86
N THR A 135 -6.15 -5.52 -8.43
CA THR A 135 -5.87 -6.20 -7.16
C THR A 135 -4.48 -5.85 -6.61
N ASP A 136 -4.18 -6.32 -5.41
CA ASP A 136 -2.82 -6.36 -4.87
C ASP A 136 -2.08 -7.65 -5.30
N SER A 137 -0.84 -7.83 -4.86
CA SER A 137 -0.02 -9.00 -5.23
C SER A 137 -0.62 -10.33 -4.79
N GLN A 138 -1.40 -10.33 -3.71
CA GLN A 138 -1.92 -11.53 -3.06
C GLN A 138 -2.92 -12.29 -3.92
N HIS A 139 -3.65 -11.59 -4.81
CA HIS A 139 -4.72 -12.15 -5.63
C HIS A 139 -4.47 -12.04 -7.15
N LEU A 140 -3.29 -11.60 -7.59
CA LEU A 140 -2.98 -11.45 -9.02
C LEU A 140 -3.23 -12.73 -9.83
N HIS A 141 -2.95 -13.89 -9.26
CA HIS A 141 -3.15 -15.20 -9.90
C HIS A 141 -4.61 -15.52 -10.21
N GLN A 142 -5.58 -14.78 -9.63
CA GLN A 142 -7.02 -15.01 -9.83
C GLN A 142 -7.66 -14.06 -10.84
N ILE A 143 -6.96 -13.03 -11.29
CA ILE A 143 -7.49 -11.98 -12.19
C ILE A 143 -8.12 -12.58 -13.45
N ASP A 144 -7.46 -13.53 -14.11
CA ASP A 144 -7.95 -14.09 -15.37
C ASP A 144 -9.21 -14.96 -15.16
N THR A 145 -9.32 -15.66 -14.03
CA THR A 145 -10.53 -16.41 -13.68
C THR A 145 -11.72 -15.47 -13.45
N VAL A 146 -11.50 -14.41 -12.68
CA VAL A 146 -12.55 -13.42 -12.39
C VAL A 146 -12.92 -12.64 -13.65
N ARG A 147 -11.95 -12.29 -14.50
CA ARG A 147 -12.19 -11.64 -15.78
C ARG A 147 -13.19 -12.43 -16.63
N LYS A 148 -12.99 -13.74 -16.76
CA LYS A 148 -13.88 -14.59 -17.54
C LYS A 148 -15.32 -14.56 -17.01
N ILE A 149 -15.53 -14.51 -15.69
CA ILE A 149 -16.87 -14.38 -15.10
C ILE A 149 -17.55 -13.09 -15.55
N PHE A 150 -16.84 -11.95 -15.54
CA PHE A 150 -17.42 -10.69 -16.01
C PHE A 150 -17.67 -10.70 -17.52
N GLU A 151 -16.74 -11.20 -18.33
CA GLU A 151 -16.89 -11.31 -19.79
C GLU A 151 -18.08 -12.19 -20.17
N ASP A 152 -18.26 -13.34 -19.52
CA ASP A 152 -19.41 -14.27 -19.72
C ASP A 152 -20.75 -13.60 -19.33
N ASN A 153 -20.73 -12.57 -18.48
CA ASN A 153 -21.89 -11.75 -18.13
C ASN A 153 -22.08 -10.50 -19.00
N GLY A 154 -21.27 -10.34 -20.04
CA GLY A 154 -21.44 -9.30 -21.09
C GLY A 154 -20.66 -8.01 -20.83
N PHE A 155 -19.71 -8.00 -19.90
CA PHE A 155 -18.80 -6.86 -19.69
C PHE A 155 -17.63 -6.90 -20.66
N VAL A 156 -17.12 -5.73 -21.02
CA VAL A 156 -15.82 -5.55 -21.64
C VAL A 156 -14.81 -5.27 -20.53
N VAL A 157 -13.85 -6.18 -20.35
CA VAL A 157 -12.84 -6.04 -19.30
C VAL A 157 -11.52 -5.54 -19.88
N VAL A 158 -11.14 -4.32 -19.56
CA VAL A 158 -9.89 -3.68 -20.01
C VAL A 158 -8.80 -3.90 -18.97
N LYS A 159 -7.63 -4.31 -19.42
CA LYS A 159 -6.48 -4.58 -18.57
C LYS A 159 -5.54 -3.37 -18.54
N GLY A 160 -5.34 -2.80 -17.37
CA GLY A 160 -4.33 -1.75 -17.17
C GLY A 160 -2.93 -2.34 -17.17
N LYS A 161 -2.02 -1.76 -17.96
CA LYS A 161 -0.62 -2.20 -18.00
C LYS A 161 0.19 -1.65 -16.84
N GLY A 162 0.94 -2.53 -16.22
CA GLY A 162 1.90 -2.19 -15.19
C GLY A 162 3.04 -1.33 -15.73
N LYS A 163 3.71 -0.64 -14.83
CA LYS A 163 4.92 0.13 -15.10
C LYS A 163 5.80 0.18 -13.85
N GLY A 164 7.10 0.17 -14.05
CA GLY A 164 8.04 0.22 -12.94
C GLY A 164 7.92 -1.03 -12.07
N GLN A 165 7.49 -0.86 -10.83
CA GLN A 165 7.38 -1.92 -9.84
C GLN A 165 6.04 -2.66 -9.84
N LEU A 166 5.07 -2.25 -10.66
CA LEU A 166 3.73 -2.83 -10.70
C LEU A 166 3.57 -3.80 -11.86
N ASN A 167 2.99 -4.96 -11.57
CA ASN A 167 2.45 -5.87 -12.58
C ASN A 167 1.21 -5.25 -13.25
N ASP A 168 0.79 -5.82 -14.38
CA ASP A 168 -0.49 -5.49 -15.00
C ASP A 168 -1.61 -5.67 -13.97
N THR A 169 -2.56 -4.73 -13.91
CA THR A 169 -3.70 -4.72 -13.00
C THR A 169 -3.37 -4.65 -11.50
N GLN A 170 -2.11 -4.66 -11.13
CA GLN A 170 -1.69 -4.53 -9.74
C GLN A 170 -1.76 -3.07 -9.28
N VAL A 171 -2.18 -2.86 -8.04
CA VAL A 171 -2.14 -1.57 -7.37
C VAL A 171 -1.50 -1.70 -6.00
N PHE A 172 -0.82 -0.63 -5.60
CA PHE A 172 -0.55 -0.36 -4.19
C PHE A 172 -1.46 0.78 -3.74
N GLY A 173 -1.65 0.92 -2.45
CA GLY A 173 -2.42 2.07 -1.94
C GLY A 173 -1.75 3.42 -2.17
N CYS A 174 -0.53 3.45 -2.67
CA CYS A 174 0.28 4.64 -2.99
C CYS A 174 0.68 4.73 -4.46
N GLU A 175 0.42 3.71 -5.28
CA GLU A 175 0.78 3.65 -6.70
C GLU A 175 -0.38 3.03 -7.51
N PHE A 176 -0.86 3.78 -8.51
CA PHE A 176 -2.04 3.45 -9.31
C PHE A 176 -1.78 3.58 -10.81
N HIS A 177 -0.53 3.54 -11.24
CA HIS A 177 -0.15 3.74 -12.63
C HIS A 177 -0.95 2.89 -13.64
N PRO A 178 -1.22 1.58 -13.39
CA PRO A 178 -2.00 0.76 -14.31
C PRO A 178 -3.40 1.30 -14.59
N LEU A 179 -3.95 2.12 -13.69
CA LEU A 179 -5.31 2.66 -13.82
C LEU A 179 -5.35 3.96 -14.60
N HIS A 180 -4.32 4.80 -14.45
CA HIS A 180 -4.30 6.14 -15.04
C HIS A 180 -4.35 6.12 -16.56
N ASN A 181 -3.74 5.11 -17.20
CA ASN A 181 -3.68 4.98 -18.65
C ASN A 181 -5.02 4.58 -19.28
N ILE A 182 -5.89 3.92 -18.51
CA ILE A 182 -7.15 3.37 -19.00
C ILE A 182 -8.38 4.07 -18.43
N LYS A 183 -8.23 4.97 -17.46
CA LYS A 183 -9.37 5.57 -16.73
C LYS A 183 -10.38 6.30 -17.60
N SER A 184 -9.96 6.82 -18.78
CA SER A 184 -10.87 7.46 -19.74
C SER A 184 -11.76 6.46 -20.49
N GLU A 185 -11.33 5.20 -20.61
CA GLU A 185 -12.03 4.13 -21.33
C GLU A 185 -12.93 3.30 -20.39
N ILE A 186 -12.74 3.45 -19.08
CA ILE A 186 -13.39 2.63 -18.05
C ILE A 186 -14.54 3.38 -17.42
N GLU A 187 -15.66 2.66 -17.20
CA GLU A 187 -16.83 3.19 -16.50
C GLU A 187 -16.78 2.87 -14.99
N ALA A 188 -16.19 1.72 -14.60
CA ALA A 188 -16.03 1.34 -13.21
C ALA A 188 -14.78 0.47 -12.99
N PHE A 189 -14.20 0.54 -11.79
CA PHE A 189 -13.13 -0.35 -11.32
C PHE A 189 -13.67 -1.36 -10.31
N ILE A 190 -13.19 -2.60 -10.42
CA ILE A 190 -13.52 -3.69 -9.51
C ILE A 190 -12.21 -4.15 -8.84
N PHE A 191 -12.08 -3.91 -7.56
CA PHE A 191 -10.92 -4.33 -6.77
C PHE A 191 -11.17 -5.70 -6.12
N LEU A 192 -10.30 -6.67 -6.40
CA LEU A 192 -10.30 -7.98 -5.78
C LEU A 192 -9.48 -7.92 -4.50
N GLY A 193 -10.13 -8.09 -3.36
CA GLY A 193 -9.47 -8.09 -2.04
C GLY A 193 -10.25 -7.32 -0.98
N GLN A 194 -9.76 -7.38 0.27
CA GLN A 194 -10.41 -6.79 1.44
C GLN A 194 -9.83 -5.42 1.83
N SER A 195 -8.80 -4.95 1.11
CA SER A 195 -8.09 -3.75 1.50
C SER A 195 -8.85 -2.46 1.14
N ARG A 196 -9.50 -1.88 2.15
CA ARG A 196 -10.15 -0.57 2.01
C ARG A 196 -9.16 0.53 1.60
N PHE A 197 -7.93 0.46 2.09
CA PHE A 197 -6.88 1.41 1.72
C PHE A 197 -6.61 1.42 0.22
N HIS A 198 -6.45 0.23 -0.40
CA HIS A 198 -6.24 0.13 -1.85
C HIS A 198 -7.48 0.59 -2.64
N SER A 199 -8.67 0.12 -2.26
CA SER A 199 -9.91 0.45 -2.98
C SER A 199 -10.30 1.93 -2.85
N ILE A 200 -10.11 2.55 -1.68
CA ILE A 200 -10.28 3.99 -1.48
C ILE A 200 -9.28 4.77 -2.36
N GLY A 201 -8.02 4.34 -2.39
CA GLY A 201 -7.00 4.95 -3.23
C GLY A 201 -7.34 4.89 -4.72
N ILE A 202 -7.92 3.77 -5.22
CA ILE A 202 -8.44 3.66 -6.59
C ILE A 202 -9.52 4.71 -6.84
N ALA A 203 -10.52 4.81 -5.96
CA ALA A 203 -11.61 5.76 -6.11
C ALA A 203 -11.11 7.21 -6.12
N LEU A 204 -10.15 7.56 -5.23
CA LEU A 204 -9.57 8.91 -5.14
C LEU A 204 -8.67 9.26 -6.33
N SER A 205 -7.93 8.29 -6.88
CA SER A 205 -6.99 8.54 -7.96
C SER A 205 -7.66 8.57 -9.35
N THR A 206 -8.79 7.88 -9.51
CA THR A 206 -9.48 7.75 -10.80
C THR A 206 -10.75 8.57 -10.90
N GLU A 207 -11.37 8.89 -9.76
CA GLU A 207 -12.71 9.53 -9.65
C GLU A 207 -13.83 8.71 -10.31
N LYS A 208 -13.61 7.38 -10.46
CA LYS A 208 -14.57 6.45 -11.06
C LYS A 208 -15.33 5.65 -10.00
N PRO A 209 -16.53 5.15 -10.32
CA PRO A 209 -17.18 4.13 -9.52
C PRO A 209 -16.21 2.98 -9.24
N THR A 210 -16.01 2.66 -7.97
CA THR A 210 -15.07 1.64 -7.52
C THR A 210 -15.79 0.68 -6.57
N PHE A 211 -15.72 -0.61 -6.90
CA PHE A 211 -16.31 -1.68 -6.11
C PHE A 211 -15.20 -2.58 -5.56
N MET A 212 -15.29 -2.92 -4.28
CA MET A 212 -14.40 -3.86 -3.61
C MET A 212 -15.12 -5.21 -3.48
N LEU A 213 -14.51 -6.29 -3.97
CA LEU A 213 -15.01 -7.65 -3.79
C LEU A 213 -14.35 -8.30 -2.58
N ASP A 214 -15.14 -8.64 -1.58
CA ASP A 214 -14.69 -9.38 -0.40
C ASP A 214 -15.07 -10.86 -0.51
N PRO A 215 -14.10 -11.76 -0.81
CA PRO A 215 -14.42 -13.18 -0.98
C PRO A 215 -14.68 -13.90 0.35
N TYR A 216 -14.23 -13.33 1.48
CA TYR A 216 -14.43 -13.92 2.81
C TYR A 216 -15.84 -13.70 3.36
N PHE A 217 -16.46 -12.58 2.97
CA PHE A 217 -17.84 -12.25 3.34
C PHE A 217 -18.81 -12.50 2.19
N GLU A 218 -18.32 -12.85 1.00
CA GLU A 218 -19.10 -12.97 -0.24
C GLU A 218 -19.93 -11.71 -0.53
N GLU A 219 -19.34 -10.54 -0.23
CA GLU A 219 -19.95 -9.24 -0.37
C GLU A 219 -19.15 -8.37 -1.33
N PHE A 220 -19.83 -7.46 -2.01
CA PHE A 220 -19.18 -6.39 -2.72
C PHE A 220 -19.74 -5.04 -2.28
N LEU A 221 -18.86 -4.05 -2.22
CA LEU A 221 -19.17 -2.73 -1.67
C LEU A 221 -18.71 -1.65 -2.63
N GLN A 222 -19.56 -0.67 -2.89
CA GLN A 222 -19.14 0.55 -3.58
C GLN A 222 -18.41 1.47 -2.60
N ILE A 223 -17.15 1.80 -2.87
CA ILE A 223 -16.25 2.48 -1.93
C ILE A 223 -16.25 4.01 -2.08
N ASN A 224 -16.86 4.56 -3.12
CA ASN A 224 -16.79 5.99 -3.40
C ASN A 224 -17.24 6.89 -2.24
N ASN A 225 -18.27 6.51 -1.48
CA ASN A 225 -18.72 7.29 -0.31
C ASN A 225 -17.65 7.34 0.78
N GLU A 226 -16.94 6.23 1.01
CA GLU A 226 -15.83 6.18 1.97
C GLU A 226 -14.66 7.04 1.49
N ALA A 227 -14.35 6.98 0.19
CA ALA A 227 -13.33 7.82 -0.43
C ALA A 227 -13.63 9.32 -0.25
N GLU A 228 -14.89 9.74 -0.44
CA GLU A 228 -15.32 11.12 -0.20
C GLU A 228 -15.17 11.54 1.27
N VAL A 229 -15.41 10.64 2.22
CA VAL A 229 -15.17 10.93 3.64
C VAL A 229 -13.67 11.14 3.92
N VAL A 230 -12.82 10.30 3.34
CA VAL A 230 -11.35 10.44 3.46
C VAL A 230 -10.88 11.75 2.83
N LYS A 231 -11.36 12.09 1.63
CA LYS A 231 -11.06 13.36 0.95
C LYS A 231 -11.45 14.57 1.80
N LYS A 232 -12.65 14.58 2.37
CA LYS A 232 -13.11 15.65 3.26
C LYS A 232 -12.23 15.79 4.50
N ARG A 233 -11.81 14.69 5.12
CA ARG A 233 -10.87 14.71 6.26
C ARG A 233 -9.53 15.29 5.86
N ALA A 234 -8.99 14.89 4.70
CA ALA A 234 -7.74 15.40 4.16
C ALA A 234 -7.81 16.93 3.97
N ILE A 235 -8.88 17.42 3.35
CA ILE A 235 -9.13 18.85 3.15
C ILE A 235 -9.21 19.59 4.51
N LEU A 236 -9.97 19.07 5.48
CA LEU A 236 -10.06 19.66 6.81
C LEU A 236 -8.69 19.71 7.52
N SER A 237 -7.85 18.70 7.35
CA SER A 237 -6.49 18.69 7.91
C SER A 237 -5.63 19.80 7.32
N VAL A 238 -5.76 20.06 6.01
CA VAL A 238 -5.07 21.19 5.35
C VAL A 238 -5.51 22.53 5.94
N TYR A 239 -6.83 22.73 6.09
CA TYR A 239 -7.33 23.98 6.69
C TYR A 239 -6.89 24.18 8.15
N LYS A 240 -6.82 23.09 8.94
CA LYS A 240 -6.29 23.16 10.32
C LYS A 240 -4.80 23.53 10.35
N ALA A 241 -4.04 23.23 9.30
CA ALA A 241 -2.63 23.55 9.21
C ALA A 241 -2.35 24.97 8.67
N LEU A 242 -3.37 25.72 8.22
CA LEU A 242 -3.18 27.08 7.67
C LEU A 242 -2.65 28.08 8.70
N ASP A 243 -3.01 27.90 9.97
CA ASP A 243 -2.59 28.80 11.06
C ASP A 243 -1.26 28.38 11.69
N ALA A 244 -0.63 27.32 11.19
CA ALA A 244 0.64 26.82 11.69
C ALA A 244 1.76 27.85 11.44
N ARG A 245 2.51 28.18 12.49
CA ARG A 245 3.71 29.04 12.44
C ARG A 245 4.98 28.21 12.23
N THR A 246 4.98 27.00 12.77
CA THR A 246 6.09 26.04 12.66
C THR A 246 5.58 24.70 12.16
N LEU A 247 6.15 24.24 11.04
CA LEU A 247 5.83 22.95 10.43
C LEU A 247 7.01 21.97 10.57
N GLY A 248 6.69 20.75 11.02
CA GLY A 248 7.61 19.62 10.93
C GLY A 248 7.51 18.94 9.56
N ILE A 249 8.62 18.72 8.89
CA ILE A 249 8.67 17.95 7.66
C ILE A 249 9.29 16.59 7.99
N ILE A 250 8.48 15.53 7.93
CA ILE A 250 8.86 14.19 8.36
C ILE A 250 9.39 13.40 7.17
N ILE A 251 10.63 12.92 7.32
CA ILE A 251 11.31 12.02 6.38
C ILE A 251 11.23 10.60 6.95
N GLY A 252 10.61 9.68 6.22
CA GLY A 252 10.64 8.26 6.55
C GLY A 252 12.03 7.68 6.30
N LEU A 253 12.52 6.85 7.24
CA LEU A 253 13.84 6.20 7.14
C LEU A 253 13.76 4.75 6.64
N LYS A 254 12.57 4.25 6.32
CA LYS A 254 12.42 2.93 5.67
C LYS A 254 12.81 3.03 4.21
N GLU A 255 13.33 1.94 3.63
CA GLU A 255 14.01 1.95 2.32
C GLU A 255 13.17 2.59 1.20
N GLY A 256 11.92 2.13 1.01
CA GLY A 256 11.02 2.66 -0.03
C GLY A 256 10.22 3.89 0.39
N GLN A 257 10.44 4.43 1.60
CA GLN A 257 9.75 5.61 2.11
C GLN A 257 10.67 6.83 2.23
N PHE A 258 11.94 6.67 1.89
CA PHE A 258 12.93 7.73 1.99
C PHE A 258 12.83 8.71 0.81
N ALA A 259 12.38 9.92 1.07
CA ALA A 259 12.16 10.96 0.06
C ALA A 259 12.78 12.32 0.49
N ASN A 260 14.08 12.32 0.77
CA ASN A 260 14.79 13.51 1.27
C ASN A 260 14.68 14.72 0.32
N ILE A 261 14.79 14.50 -1.00
CA ILE A 261 14.68 15.59 -1.98
C ILE A 261 13.31 16.28 -1.86
N LYS A 262 12.23 15.51 -1.74
CA LYS A 262 10.88 16.05 -1.58
C LYS A 262 10.72 16.84 -0.28
N ALA A 263 11.32 16.39 0.81
CA ALA A 263 11.33 17.11 2.09
C ALA A 263 12.03 18.46 1.97
N LEU A 264 13.18 18.51 1.28
CA LEU A 264 13.92 19.75 1.04
C LEU A 264 13.16 20.72 0.12
N GLU A 265 12.42 20.22 -0.88
CA GLU A 265 11.52 21.03 -1.71
C GLU A 265 10.44 21.69 -0.86
N PHE A 266 9.75 20.94 0.01
CA PHE A 266 8.76 21.50 0.94
C PHE A 266 9.38 22.55 1.86
N LYS A 267 10.54 22.26 2.45
CA LYS A 267 11.24 23.22 3.30
C LYS A 267 11.51 24.53 2.56
N LYS A 268 12.05 24.44 1.35
CA LYS A 268 12.36 25.61 0.49
C LYS A 268 11.11 26.43 0.17
N GLU A 269 10.03 25.78 -0.26
CA GLU A 269 8.80 26.49 -0.64
C GLU A 269 8.10 27.13 0.56
N LEU A 270 8.02 26.45 1.69
CA LEU A 270 7.41 26.98 2.92
C LEU A 270 8.23 28.14 3.52
N SER A 271 9.56 28.05 3.49
CA SER A 271 10.43 29.14 3.95
C SER A 271 10.23 30.43 3.13
N LYS A 272 9.99 30.35 1.81
CA LYS A 272 9.64 31.50 0.96
C LYS A 272 8.32 32.16 1.38
N LEU A 273 7.42 31.40 2.00
CA LEU A 273 6.13 31.88 2.50
C LEU A 273 6.18 32.34 3.96
N GLY A 274 7.38 32.42 4.55
CA GLY A 274 7.57 32.86 5.92
C GLY A 274 7.24 31.84 7.00
N ILE A 275 7.01 30.58 6.62
CA ILE A 275 6.72 29.49 7.57
C ILE A 275 8.03 28.92 8.11
N ASN A 276 8.16 28.85 9.43
CA ASN A 276 9.28 28.16 10.06
C ASN A 276 9.17 26.63 9.86
N THR A 277 10.28 25.98 9.49
CA THR A 277 10.25 24.52 9.18
C THR A 277 11.40 23.78 9.83
N GLN A 278 11.10 22.58 10.35
CA GLN A 278 12.08 21.64 10.90
C GLN A 278 12.03 20.31 10.16
N LEU A 279 13.19 19.76 9.80
CA LEU A 279 13.30 18.41 9.22
C LEU A 279 13.40 17.39 10.34
N ILE A 280 12.57 16.35 10.29
CA ILE A 280 12.48 15.30 11.30
C ILE A 280 12.61 13.96 10.60
N ALA A 281 13.55 13.13 11.00
CA ALA A 281 13.78 11.80 10.46
C ALA A 281 13.24 10.73 11.43
N LEU A 282 12.37 9.86 10.95
CA LEU A 282 11.73 8.81 11.76
C LEU A 282 11.64 7.48 10.98
N THR A 283 11.99 6.38 11.62
CA THR A 283 11.73 5.04 11.09
C THR A 283 10.25 4.67 11.26
N GLU A 284 9.70 4.92 12.46
CA GLU A 284 8.28 4.73 12.76
C GLU A 284 7.63 6.08 13.08
N ILE A 285 6.54 6.41 12.39
CA ILE A 285 5.78 7.65 12.59
C ILE A 285 4.53 7.30 13.39
N SER A 286 4.47 7.76 14.64
CA SER A 286 3.34 7.56 15.53
C SER A 286 2.96 8.84 16.27
N ASN A 287 1.72 8.92 16.77
CA ASN A 287 1.25 10.08 17.52
C ASN A 287 2.14 10.38 18.73
N GLU A 288 2.52 9.34 19.48
CA GLU A 288 3.39 9.46 20.67
C GLU A 288 4.74 10.11 20.36
N LYS A 289 5.35 9.74 19.22
CA LYS A 289 6.63 10.35 18.79
C LYS A 289 6.43 11.80 18.38
N LEU A 290 5.35 12.12 17.69
CA LEU A 290 5.09 13.46 17.21
C LEU A 290 4.71 14.43 18.33
N GLU A 291 4.07 13.97 19.40
CA GLU A 291 3.75 14.77 20.58
C GLU A 291 4.99 15.30 21.32
N ASN A 292 6.15 14.67 21.15
CA ASN A 292 7.41 15.16 21.72
C ASN A 292 7.89 16.48 21.06
N PHE A 293 7.42 16.78 19.85
CA PHE A 293 7.75 18.02 19.14
C PHE A 293 6.73 19.12 19.48
N ARG A 294 6.77 19.62 20.71
CA ARG A 294 5.75 20.52 21.29
C ARG A 294 5.60 21.83 20.52
N GLU A 295 6.71 22.37 20.04
CA GLU A 295 6.78 23.68 19.32
C GLU A 295 6.33 23.58 17.85
N ILE A 296 6.01 22.38 17.36
CA ILE A 296 5.52 22.17 16.00
C ILE A 296 3.99 22.15 16.01
N ASP A 297 3.37 22.97 15.18
CA ASP A 297 1.92 23.12 15.10
C ASP A 297 1.27 22.05 14.22
N ALA A 298 1.92 21.70 13.11
CA ALA A 298 1.47 20.68 12.18
C ALA A 298 2.66 20.03 11.45
N PHE A 299 2.42 18.91 10.78
CA PHE A 299 3.45 18.13 10.08
C PHE A 299 3.08 17.90 8.62
N ILE A 300 4.10 17.83 7.75
CA ILE A 300 4.00 17.28 6.41
C ILE A 300 4.90 16.04 6.37
N GLN A 301 4.37 14.88 6.04
CA GLN A 301 5.14 13.66 5.91
C GLN A 301 5.36 13.31 4.43
N VAL A 302 6.59 12.96 4.08
CA VAL A 302 6.96 12.50 2.72
C VAL A 302 7.27 11.01 2.68
N ALA A 303 6.68 10.24 3.60
CA ALA A 303 6.92 8.81 3.77
C ALA A 303 5.83 7.95 3.11
N CYS A 304 4.70 7.78 3.78
CA CYS A 304 3.67 6.83 3.37
C CYS A 304 2.27 7.45 3.42
N PRO A 305 1.49 7.45 2.33
CA PRO A 305 0.13 8.00 2.31
C PRO A 305 -0.83 7.26 3.27
N ARG A 306 -0.55 6.00 3.59
CA ARG A 306 -1.34 5.21 4.54
C ARG A 306 -1.40 5.82 5.94
N LEU A 307 -0.39 6.59 6.32
CA LEU A 307 -0.36 7.27 7.63
C LEU A 307 -1.58 8.18 7.84
N GLY A 308 -2.05 8.84 6.80
CA GLY A 308 -3.21 9.72 6.87
C GLY A 308 -4.55 8.98 6.95
N THR A 309 -4.60 7.70 6.57
CA THR A 309 -5.83 6.88 6.62
C THR A 309 -5.93 6.02 7.87
N ASP A 310 -4.81 5.46 8.31
CA ASP A 310 -4.77 4.45 9.36
C ASP A 310 -4.51 5.01 10.76
N ASN A 311 -3.96 6.23 10.85
CA ASN A 311 -3.56 6.84 12.11
C ASN A 311 -4.37 8.10 12.44
N TYR A 312 -4.68 8.22 13.72
CA TYR A 312 -5.26 9.44 14.29
C TYR A 312 -4.17 10.21 15.02
N PHE A 313 -3.86 11.40 14.54
CA PHE A 313 -2.87 12.27 15.14
C PHE A 313 -3.56 13.41 15.88
N SER A 314 -2.99 13.84 17.01
CA SER A 314 -3.45 14.97 17.79
C SER A 314 -3.23 16.32 17.06
N LYS A 315 -2.15 16.41 16.28
CA LYS A 315 -1.83 17.55 15.40
C LYS A 315 -2.06 17.16 13.94
N PRO A 316 -2.34 18.10 13.02
CA PRO A 316 -2.45 17.81 11.60
C PRO A 316 -1.16 17.16 11.06
N VAL A 317 -1.28 16.00 10.41
CA VAL A 317 -0.19 15.31 9.70
C VAL A 317 -0.59 15.17 8.24
N LEU A 318 -0.02 15.99 7.40
CA LEU A 318 -0.38 16.11 5.99
C LEU A 318 0.47 15.16 5.14
N SER A 319 -0.15 14.48 4.19
CA SER A 319 0.53 13.76 3.11
C SER A 319 1.13 14.74 2.09
N VAL A 320 1.89 14.22 1.12
CA VAL A 320 2.47 15.04 0.05
C VAL A 320 1.40 15.85 -0.72
N PRO A 321 0.29 15.26 -1.21
CA PRO A 321 -0.76 16.02 -1.87
C PRO A 321 -1.39 17.09 -0.97
N GLN A 322 -1.61 16.77 0.30
CA GLN A 322 -2.15 17.72 1.28
C GLN A 322 -1.18 18.87 1.56
N GLY A 323 0.13 18.58 1.65
CA GLY A 323 1.17 19.60 1.78
C GLY A 323 1.25 20.54 0.57
N LEU A 324 1.08 20.00 -0.64
CA LEU A 324 0.98 20.82 -1.86
C LEU A 324 -0.29 21.68 -1.85
N ALA A 325 -1.40 21.16 -1.36
CA ALA A 325 -2.64 21.92 -1.17
C ALA A 325 -2.46 23.06 -0.18
N LEU A 326 -1.78 22.82 0.94
CA LEU A 326 -1.44 23.86 1.93
C LEU A 326 -0.63 24.99 1.28
N ILE A 327 0.39 24.66 0.50
CA ILE A 327 1.21 25.68 -0.21
C ILE A 327 0.35 26.51 -1.17
N LYS A 328 -0.57 25.89 -1.92
CA LYS A 328 -1.49 26.61 -2.83
C LYS A 328 -2.36 27.61 -2.06
N LEU A 329 -2.94 27.18 -0.94
CA LEU A 329 -3.76 28.05 -0.08
C LEU A 329 -2.94 29.20 0.54
N LEU A 330 -1.73 28.93 1.01
CA LEU A 330 -0.82 29.97 1.55
C LEU A 330 -0.42 30.98 0.48
N LYS A 331 -0.28 30.57 -0.79
CA LYS A 331 -0.04 31.43 -1.95
C LYS A 331 -1.29 32.20 -2.38
N LYS A 332 -2.45 31.95 -1.77
CA LYS A 332 -3.76 32.50 -2.16
C LYS A 332 -4.12 32.19 -3.62
N GLU A 333 -3.74 31.00 -4.09
CA GLU A 333 -4.16 30.49 -5.38
C GLU A 333 -5.68 30.24 -5.42
N PRO A 334 -6.34 30.24 -6.60
CA PRO A 334 -7.77 29.99 -6.72
C PRO A 334 -8.20 28.66 -6.10
N ILE A 335 -9.39 28.62 -5.48
CA ILE A 335 -9.94 27.42 -4.84
C ILE A 335 -10.04 26.26 -5.84
N GLU A 336 -10.37 26.54 -7.11
CA GLU A 336 -10.46 25.55 -8.17
C GLU A 336 -9.13 24.81 -8.36
N GLU A 337 -8.01 25.52 -8.27
CA GLU A 337 -6.67 24.93 -8.37
C GLU A 337 -6.35 24.06 -7.14
N PHE A 338 -6.83 24.44 -5.96
CA PHE A 338 -6.73 23.64 -4.76
C PHE A 338 -7.46 22.28 -4.94
N PHE A 339 -8.67 22.27 -5.45
CA PHE A 339 -9.47 21.05 -5.64
C PHE A 339 -9.01 20.18 -6.83
N LYS A 340 -8.18 20.69 -7.74
CA LYS A 340 -7.60 19.91 -8.84
C LYS A 340 -6.51 18.93 -8.41
N ILE A 341 -6.13 18.90 -7.14
CA ILE A 341 -5.16 17.94 -6.65
C ILE A 341 -5.76 16.54 -6.77
N GLN A 342 -5.15 15.73 -7.64
CA GLN A 342 -5.50 14.33 -7.79
C GLN A 342 -4.97 13.58 -6.56
N HIS A 343 -5.68 12.68 -6.01
CA HIS A 343 -5.18 11.80 -4.97
C HIS A 343 -4.82 12.52 -3.64
N TRP A 344 -5.80 12.63 -2.78
CA TRP A 344 -5.68 13.30 -1.46
C TRP A 344 -5.01 12.47 -0.35
N LEU A 345 -4.40 11.33 -0.69
CA LEU A 345 -3.65 10.47 0.25
C LEU A 345 -2.16 10.68 0.17
#